data_ed8738ffbd6f27e4c536c92e473bed1b
#
_entry.id   ed8738ffbd6f27e4c536c92e473bed1b
#
_cell.length_a   1.000
_cell.length_b   1.000
_cell.length_c   1.000
_cell.angle_alpha   90.00
_cell.angle_beta   90.00
_cell.angle_gamma   90.00
#
_symmetry.space_group_name_H-M   'P 1'
#
loop_
_entity.id
_entity.type
_entity.pdbx_description
1 polymer ?
#
loop_
_entity_poly.entity_id
_entity_poly.type
_entity_poly.pdbx_seq_one_letter_code
_entity_poly.pdbx_strand_id
1 'polypeptide(L)'
;LSSQEALSWGVVNQVVSPEDFDKSVRDMAAKIAAGSASAFGKVKDLLDSSFDYNLEGQMEREARAIAEQVVSQDGQEGMSAFLEKRKPDFS
;
A
#
# COMPACT_ATOMS: atom_id res chain seq x y z
N LEU A 1 -19.26 9.68 -17.67
CA LEU A 1 -18.01 9.90 -16.94
C LEU A 1 -16.82 9.60 -17.85
N SER A 2 -16.04 10.62 -18.19
CA SER A 2 -14.79 10.42 -18.95
C SER A 2 -13.66 9.91 -18.06
N SER A 3 -12.59 9.38 -18.66
CA SER A 3 -11.41 8.96 -17.91
C SER A 3 -10.74 10.11 -17.17
N GLN A 4 -10.72 11.31 -17.75
CA GLN A 4 -10.18 12.51 -17.10
C GLN A 4 -11.04 12.97 -15.92
N GLU A 5 -12.36 12.90 -16.05
CA GLU A 5 -13.27 13.18 -14.92
C GLU A 5 -13.08 12.16 -13.81
N ALA A 6 -12.96 10.87 -14.14
CA ALA A 6 -12.68 9.81 -13.17
C ALA A 6 -11.36 10.05 -12.41
N LEU A 7 -10.32 10.53 -13.10
CA LEU A 7 -9.06 10.91 -12.48
C LEU A 7 -9.24 12.11 -11.54
N SER A 8 -9.91 13.17 -12.01
CA SER A 8 -10.14 14.39 -11.22
C SER A 8 -10.97 14.14 -9.96
N TRP A 9 -11.87 13.17 -10.00
CA TRP A 9 -12.72 12.78 -8.87
C TRP A 9 -12.07 11.71 -7.95
N GLY A 10 -10.88 11.25 -8.27
CA GLY A 10 -10.18 10.24 -7.47
C GLY A 10 -10.74 8.81 -7.61
N VAL A 11 -11.57 8.56 -8.64
CA VAL A 11 -12.12 7.21 -8.91
C VAL A 11 -11.03 6.28 -9.45
N VAL A 12 -10.11 6.83 -10.23
CA VAL A 12 -8.93 6.12 -10.75
C VAL A 12 -7.65 6.87 -10.38
N ASN A 13 -6.54 6.16 -10.31
CA ASN A 13 -5.24 6.72 -9.90
C ASN A 13 -4.44 7.26 -11.07
N GLN A 14 -4.70 6.76 -12.27
CA GLN A 14 -3.92 7.10 -13.44
C GLN A 14 -4.76 6.93 -14.71
N VAL A 15 -4.52 7.80 -15.67
CA VAL A 15 -5.03 7.69 -17.03
C VAL A 15 -3.85 7.67 -17.97
N VAL A 16 -3.80 6.69 -18.87
CA VAL A 16 -2.72 6.50 -19.83
C VAL A 16 -3.29 6.32 -21.23
N SER A 17 -2.45 6.47 -22.25
CA SER A 17 -2.84 6.18 -23.63
C SER A 17 -3.13 4.69 -23.81
N PRO A 18 -3.97 4.30 -24.82
CA PRO A 18 -4.19 2.88 -25.11
C PRO A 18 -2.92 2.11 -25.39
N GLU A 19 -1.92 2.73 -26.04
CA GLU A 19 -0.64 2.12 -26.37
C GLU A 19 0.19 1.78 -25.13
N ASP A 20 0.07 2.59 -24.07
CA ASP A 20 0.82 2.45 -22.82
C ASP A 20 0.07 1.62 -21.76
N PHE A 21 -1.18 1.25 -22.01
CA PHE A 21 -2.05 0.65 -20.99
C PHE A 21 -1.47 -0.65 -20.42
N ASP A 22 -1.14 -1.61 -21.27
CA ASP A 22 -0.63 -2.92 -20.85
C ASP A 22 0.68 -2.79 -20.07
N LYS A 23 1.58 -1.92 -20.53
CA LYS A 23 2.85 -1.66 -19.85
C LYS A 23 2.62 -1.04 -18.47
N SER A 24 1.76 -0.03 -18.39
CA SER A 24 1.44 0.66 -17.12
C SER A 24 0.81 -0.28 -16.10
N VAL A 25 -0.08 -1.17 -16.54
CA VAL A 25 -0.71 -2.18 -15.66
C VAL A 25 0.34 -3.16 -15.13
N ARG A 26 1.21 -3.67 -15.98
CA ARG A 26 2.29 -4.60 -15.58
C ARG A 26 3.28 -3.96 -14.63
N ASP A 27 3.69 -2.73 -14.91
CA ASP A 27 4.62 -1.98 -14.05
C ASP A 27 4.01 -1.73 -12.66
N MET A 28 2.73 -1.34 -12.60
CA MET A 28 2.02 -1.15 -11.34
C MET A 28 1.88 -2.47 -10.56
N ALA A 29 1.47 -3.54 -11.23
CA ALA A 29 1.35 -4.86 -10.62
C ALA A 29 2.70 -5.37 -10.08
N ALA A 30 3.77 -5.22 -10.84
CA ALA A 30 5.11 -5.59 -10.40
C ALA A 30 5.58 -4.77 -9.19
N LYS A 31 5.28 -3.47 -9.18
CA LYS A 31 5.59 -2.58 -8.05
C LYS A 31 4.86 -3.01 -6.78
N ILE A 32 3.57 -3.33 -6.87
CA ILE A 32 2.78 -3.82 -5.74
C ILE A 32 3.28 -5.19 -5.29
N ALA A 33 3.54 -6.11 -6.22
CA ALA A 33 4.03 -7.45 -5.91
C ALA A 33 5.41 -7.46 -5.22
N ALA A 34 6.23 -6.44 -5.46
CA ALA A 34 7.53 -6.28 -4.80
C ALA A 34 7.43 -5.71 -3.37
N GLY A 35 6.25 -5.28 -2.94
CA GLY A 35 6.02 -4.77 -1.59
C GLY A 35 5.68 -5.87 -0.59
N SER A 36 5.59 -5.50 0.68
CA SER A 36 5.17 -6.41 1.74
C SER A 36 3.66 -6.68 1.67
N ALA A 37 3.28 -7.92 1.34
CA ALA A 37 1.88 -8.33 1.29
C ALA A 37 1.21 -8.22 2.67
N SER A 38 1.93 -8.51 3.75
CA SER A 38 1.42 -8.40 5.11
C SER A 38 1.13 -6.94 5.49
N ALA A 39 2.01 -6.02 5.14
CA ALA A 39 1.81 -4.59 5.38
C ALA A 39 0.61 -4.05 4.57
N PHE A 40 0.50 -4.41 3.30
CA PHE A 40 -0.65 -4.02 2.47
C PHE A 40 -1.98 -4.58 3.01
N GLY A 41 -1.98 -5.80 3.52
CA GLY A 41 -3.14 -6.38 4.19
C GLY A 41 -3.57 -5.56 5.41
N LYS A 42 -2.63 -5.14 6.26
CA LYS A 42 -2.91 -4.28 7.42
C LYS A 42 -3.47 -2.92 7.01
N VAL A 43 -2.89 -2.29 5.99
CA VAL A 43 -3.40 -0.99 5.49
C VAL A 43 -4.83 -1.12 4.98
N LYS A 44 -5.14 -2.16 4.22
CA LYS A 44 -6.50 -2.41 3.73
C LYS A 44 -7.49 -2.62 4.87
N ASP A 45 -7.15 -3.44 5.86
CA ASP A 45 -8.00 -3.68 7.03
C ASP A 45 -8.28 -2.38 7.82
N LEU A 46 -7.25 -1.56 8.04
CA LEU A 46 -7.40 -0.28 8.72
C LEU A 46 -8.28 0.70 7.94
N LEU A 47 -8.12 0.76 6.62
CA LEU A 47 -8.95 1.63 5.77
C LEU A 47 -10.39 1.15 5.71
N ASP A 48 -10.63 -0.13 5.51
CA ASP A 48 -11.96 -0.70 5.40
C ASP A 48 -12.79 -0.48 6.69
N SER A 49 -12.15 -0.52 7.85
CA SER A 49 -12.80 -0.33 9.14
C SER A 49 -12.74 1.11 9.68
N SER A 50 -12.14 2.04 8.94
CA SER A 50 -11.85 3.39 9.46
C SER A 50 -13.09 4.21 9.86
N PHE A 51 -14.24 3.93 9.28
CA PHE A 51 -15.50 4.59 9.61
C PHE A 51 -16.27 3.92 10.76
N ASP A 52 -15.84 2.75 11.21
CA ASP A 52 -16.52 1.99 12.29
C ASP A 52 -16.02 2.38 13.69
N TYR A 53 -14.93 3.14 13.76
CA TYR A 53 -14.26 3.54 15.01
C TYR A 53 -14.19 5.06 15.13
N ASN A 54 -14.17 5.54 16.38
CA ASN A 54 -13.80 6.92 16.66
C ASN A 54 -12.27 7.11 16.49
N LEU A 55 -11.80 8.35 16.61
CA LEU A 55 -10.39 8.68 16.45
C LEU A 55 -9.47 7.86 17.37
N GLU A 56 -9.81 7.77 18.64
CA GLU A 56 -8.99 7.04 19.63
C GLU A 56 -8.93 5.54 19.33
N GLY A 57 -10.07 4.93 19.00
CA GLY A 57 -10.14 3.53 18.61
C GLY A 57 -9.34 3.24 17.33
N GLN A 58 -9.43 4.11 16.34
CA GLN A 58 -8.64 3.98 15.10
C GLN A 58 -7.15 4.13 15.38
N MET A 59 -6.72 5.12 16.17
CA MET A 59 -5.32 5.30 16.54
C MET A 59 -4.75 4.09 17.28
N GLU A 60 -5.52 3.48 18.18
CA GLU A 60 -5.11 2.26 18.88
C GLU A 60 -4.93 1.08 17.89
N ARG A 61 -5.86 0.91 16.95
CA ARG A 61 -5.75 -0.12 15.92
C ARG A 61 -4.52 0.08 15.05
N GLU A 62 -4.22 1.31 14.65
CA GLU A 62 -3.01 1.63 13.87
C GLU A 62 -1.74 1.35 14.67
N ALA A 63 -1.68 1.72 15.95
CA ALA A 63 -0.55 1.45 16.81
C ALA A 63 -0.28 -0.05 16.97
N ARG A 64 -1.34 -0.87 17.14
CA ARG A 64 -1.22 -2.33 17.18
C ARG A 64 -0.74 -2.92 15.86
N ALA A 65 -1.29 -2.46 14.74
CA ALA A 65 -0.87 -2.91 13.41
C ALA A 65 0.61 -2.61 13.15
N ILE A 66 1.09 -1.43 13.55
CA ILE A 66 2.50 -1.05 13.46
C ILE A 66 3.36 -1.95 14.35
N ALA A 67 2.96 -2.18 15.61
CA ALA A 67 3.72 -3.01 16.54
C ALA A 67 3.85 -4.46 16.02
N GLU A 68 2.76 -5.03 15.52
CA GLU A 68 2.78 -6.37 14.90
C GLU A 68 3.67 -6.42 13.65
N GLN A 69 3.59 -5.38 12.83
CA GLN A 69 4.37 -5.32 11.59
C GLN A 69 5.86 -5.17 11.86
N VAL A 70 6.26 -4.36 12.85
CA VAL A 70 7.68 -4.15 13.21
C VAL A 70 8.36 -5.45 13.62
N VAL A 71 7.68 -6.35 14.32
CA VAL A 71 8.25 -7.64 14.74
C VAL A 71 8.11 -8.74 13.69
N SER A 72 7.40 -8.49 12.59
CA SER A 72 7.27 -9.44 11.49
C SER A 72 8.58 -9.57 10.70
N GLN A 73 8.70 -10.64 9.92
CA GLN A 73 9.84 -10.83 9.02
C GLN A 73 9.97 -9.67 8.03
N ASP A 74 8.87 -9.26 7.42
CA ASP A 74 8.85 -8.13 6.48
C ASP A 74 9.24 -6.81 7.16
N GLY A 75 8.77 -6.57 8.37
CA GLY A 75 9.13 -5.38 9.13
C GLY A 75 10.62 -5.32 9.44
N GLN A 76 11.21 -6.43 9.87
CA GLN A 76 12.65 -6.53 10.13
C GLN A 76 13.47 -6.33 8.85
N GLU A 77 13.05 -6.95 7.74
CA GLU A 77 13.68 -6.76 6.43
C GLU A 77 13.59 -5.28 5.99
N GLY A 78 12.42 -4.67 6.10
CA GLY A 78 12.21 -3.26 5.73
C GLY A 78 13.12 -2.32 6.53
N MET A 79 13.25 -2.53 7.85
CA MET A 79 14.12 -1.75 8.71
C MET A 79 15.60 -1.95 8.36
N SER A 80 16.03 -3.19 8.17
CA SER A 80 17.41 -3.50 7.79
C SER A 80 17.77 -2.88 6.44
N ALA A 81 16.90 -3.04 5.45
CA ALA A 81 17.09 -2.45 4.12
C ALA A 81 17.20 -0.92 4.17
N PHE A 82 16.38 -0.28 5.00
CA PHE A 82 16.44 1.18 5.18
C PHE A 82 17.78 1.63 5.79
N LEU A 83 18.24 0.95 6.85
CA LEU A 83 19.52 1.27 7.50
C LEU A 83 20.71 1.03 6.56
N GLU A 84 20.65 -0.04 5.77
CA GLU A 84 21.69 -0.42 4.82
C GLU A 84 21.60 0.34 3.48
N LYS A 85 20.59 1.20 3.32
CA LYS A 85 20.32 1.97 2.08
C LYS A 85 20.21 1.08 0.84
N ARG A 86 19.60 -0.07 0.98
CA ARG A 86 19.31 -1.02 -0.10
C ARG A 86 17.81 -1.19 -0.30
N LYS A 87 17.45 -1.79 -1.41
CA LYS A 87 16.06 -2.18 -1.65
C LYS A 87 15.68 -3.37 -0.76
N PRO A 88 14.51 -3.37 -0.11
CA PRO A 88 14.06 -4.52 0.65
C PRO A 88 13.67 -5.68 -0.27
N ASP A 89 13.82 -6.89 0.23
CA ASP A 89 13.38 -8.13 -0.42
C ASP A 89 12.33 -8.82 0.45
N PHE A 90 11.07 -8.69 0.06
CA PHE A 90 9.94 -9.30 0.76
C PHE A 90 9.52 -10.66 0.18
N SER A 91 10.37 -11.27 -0.63
CA SER A 91 10.09 -12.59 -1.21
C SER A 91 10.09 -13.72 -0.18
#